data_570a2a33d2444f463b57e3ea4b088762
#
_entry.id   570a2a33d2444f463b57e3ea4b088762
#
_cell.length_a   1.000
_cell.length_b   1.000
_cell.length_c   1.000
_cell.angle_alpha   90.00
_cell.angle_beta   90.00
_cell.angle_gamma   90.00
#
_symmetry.space_group_name_H-M   'P 1'
#
loop_
_entity.id
_entity.type
_entity.pdbx_description
1 polymer ?
#
loop_
_entity_poly.entity_id
_entity_poly.type
_entity_poly.pdbx_seq_one_letter_code
_entity_poly.pdbx_strand_id
1 'polypeptide(L)'
;MSEKSKSISSKQDFNQDERLKKVSNLRILLNRPELGALGGSILVFIFFGIVAGDTGMFSAYGTLNFLDVSANLGIIAIAAAMLMIGGEFDLSIGSMIGFAGICIAIPAIYWGWPLWMSIVFAFAMAVLIGYFNGILVVRTGLPSFIVTLAMLFILRGATLAITRLITGRTQVPGLRVLIENDPIAWVFATDTFKWFFNWLGSMKLIALRTDGTPLATGIPPSVIWFVILTIFATWILMKTRYGNWIFASGGDKV
;
A
#
# COMPACT_ATOMS: atom_id res chain seq x y z
N MET A 1 69.86 33.21 -44.34
CA MET A 1 69.27 33.74 -43.10
C MET A 1 67.98 33.03 -42.86
N SER A 2 67.99 32.08 -41.93
CA SER A 2 66.92 31.15 -41.65
C SER A 2 66.37 31.46 -40.26
N GLU A 3 65.17 31.98 -40.21
CA GLU A 3 64.44 32.19 -38.95
C GLU A 3 63.65 30.92 -38.61
N LYS A 4 64.09 30.24 -37.59
CA LYS A 4 63.35 29.10 -37.00
C LYS A 4 62.12 29.61 -36.28
N SER A 5 60.92 29.39 -36.89
CA SER A 5 59.69 29.51 -36.22
C SER A 5 59.56 28.41 -35.15
N LYS A 6 59.63 28.77 -33.88
CA LYS A 6 59.27 27.90 -32.74
C LYS A 6 57.77 27.75 -32.71
N SER A 7 57.26 26.58 -33.09
CA SER A 7 55.89 26.18 -32.80
C SER A 7 55.73 25.94 -31.30
N ILE A 8 55.11 26.85 -30.62
CA ILE A 8 54.68 26.67 -29.24
C ILE A 8 53.43 25.78 -29.29
N SER A 9 53.64 24.49 -29.09
CA SER A 9 52.60 23.55 -28.81
C SER A 9 52.08 23.84 -27.41
N SER A 10 51.08 24.69 -27.28
CA SER A 10 50.29 24.78 -26.06
C SER A 10 49.32 23.57 -26.01
N LYS A 11 49.79 22.46 -25.44
CA LYS A 11 48.91 21.49 -24.87
C LYS A 11 48.18 22.18 -23.71
N GLN A 12 47.07 22.79 -24.01
CA GLN A 12 46.09 23.16 -22.99
C GLN A 12 45.62 21.84 -22.32
N ASP A 13 46.10 21.65 -21.11
CA ASP A 13 45.55 20.65 -20.20
C ASP A 13 44.08 20.96 -19.98
N PHE A 14 43.22 20.29 -20.74
CA PHE A 14 41.78 20.24 -20.50
C PHE A 14 41.42 19.35 -19.29
N ASN A 15 42.31 19.26 -18.33
CA ASN A 15 42.09 18.57 -17.08
C ASN A 15 41.99 19.59 -15.95
N GLN A 16 40.79 19.98 -15.69
CA GLN A 16 40.20 20.34 -14.42
C GLN A 16 39.15 21.42 -14.65
N ASP A 17 37.96 20.97 -15.07
CA ASP A 17 36.78 21.75 -14.88
C ASP A 17 36.52 21.79 -13.36
N GLU A 18 37.09 22.78 -12.67
CA GLU A 18 36.96 23.01 -11.22
C GLU A 18 35.51 23.19 -10.77
N ARG A 19 34.59 23.29 -11.74
CA ARG A 19 33.14 23.38 -11.49
C ARG A 19 32.47 22.03 -11.20
N LEU A 20 33.13 20.92 -11.56
CA LEU A 20 32.66 19.58 -11.23
C LEU A 20 33.29 19.13 -9.91
N LYS A 21 32.82 19.69 -8.80
CA LYS A 21 33.12 19.17 -7.48
C LYS A 21 32.69 17.70 -7.48
N LYS A 22 33.61 16.75 -7.47
CA LYS A 22 33.34 15.32 -7.33
C LYS A 22 32.59 15.15 -6.02
N VAL A 23 31.27 15.11 -6.11
CA VAL A 23 30.43 14.83 -4.95
C VAL A 23 30.66 13.37 -4.59
N SER A 24 31.15 13.12 -3.38
CA SER A 24 31.35 11.75 -2.88
C SER A 24 30.09 10.94 -3.07
N ASN A 25 30.21 9.69 -3.54
CA ASN A 25 29.06 8.78 -3.69
C ASN A 25 28.24 8.66 -2.39
N LEU A 26 28.89 8.79 -1.25
CA LEU A 26 28.23 8.84 0.06
C LEU A 26 27.34 10.08 0.20
N ARG A 27 27.78 11.25 -0.29
CA ARG A 27 26.98 12.47 -0.23
C ARG A 27 25.80 12.45 -1.20
N ILE A 28 25.96 11.83 -2.37
CA ILE A 28 24.87 11.59 -3.32
C ILE A 28 23.85 10.64 -2.68
N LEU A 29 24.32 9.61 -2.01
CA LEU A 29 23.48 8.64 -1.30
C LEU A 29 22.72 9.33 -0.15
N LEU A 30 23.41 10.08 0.72
CA LEU A 30 22.79 10.77 1.87
C LEU A 30 21.81 11.87 1.50
N ASN A 31 21.92 12.44 0.30
CA ASN A 31 20.99 13.47 -0.19
C ASN A 31 19.71 12.89 -0.82
N ARG A 32 19.53 11.56 -0.86
CA ARG A 32 18.32 10.94 -1.36
C ARG A 32 17.23 11.00 -0.29
N PRO A 33 16.06 11.61 -0.58
CA PRO A 33 14.96 11.73 0.38
C PRO A 33 14.44 10.36 0.85
N GLU A 34 14.60 9.32 0.01
CA GLU A 34 14.20 7.95 0.33
C GLU A 34 14.99 7.37 1.53
N LEU A 35 16.27 7.78 1.71
CA LEU A 35 17.06 7.32 2.84
C LEU A 35 16.62 7.92 4.18
N GLY A 36 16.06 9.13 4.15
CA GLY A 36 15.45 9.73 5.34
C GLY A 36 14.27 8.89 5.85
N ALA A 37 13.38 8.49 4.93
CA ALA A 37 12.24 7.63 5.24
C ALA A 37 12.68 6.24 5.73
N LEU A 38 13.66 5.63 5.04
CA LEU A 38 14.21 4.33 5.44
C LEU A 38 14.88 4.40 6.82
N GLY A 39 15.71 5.43 7.06
CA GLY A 39 16.38 5.64 8.35
C GLY A 39 15.37 5.85 9.49
N GLY A 40 14.34 6.66 9.26
CA GLY A 40 13.24 6.84 10.21
C GLY A 40 12.51 5.53 10.51
N SER A 41 12.20 4.74 9.50
CA SER A 41 11.55 3.43 9.66
C SER A 41 12.41 2.45 10.48
N ILE A 42 13.72 2.38 10.19
CA ILE A 42 14.66 1.53 10.93
C ILE A 42 14.76 1.99 12.38
N LEU A 43 14.83 3.30 12.64
CA LEU A 43 14.90 3.85 14.00
C LEU A 43 13.65 3.47 14.81
N VAL A 44 12.46 3.64 14.23
CA VAL A 44 11.19 3.26 14.86
C VAL A 44 11.16 1.76 15.14
N PHE A 45 11.61 0.93 14.18
CA PHE A 45 11.65 -0.51 14.34
C PHE A 45 12.61 -0.93 15.48
N ILE A 46 13.80 -0.33 15.55
CA ILE A 46 14.75 -0.57 16.64
C ILE A 46 14.17 -0.14 17.98
N PHE A 47 13.56 1.05 18.03
CA PHE A 47 12.92 1.56 19.25
C PHE A 47 11.88 0.57 19.80
N PHE A 48 10.95 0.12 18.95
CA PHE A 48 9.96 -0.88 19.37
C PHE A 48 10.59 -2.24 19.67
N GLY A 49 11.67 -2.60 19.00
CA GLY A 49 12.45 -3.81 19.29
C GLY A 49 13.02 -3.81 20.72
N ILE A 50 13.47 -2.66 21.18
CA ILE A 50 14.02 -2.52 22.54
C ILE A 50 12.89 -2.43 23.58
N VAL A 51 11.83 -1.65 23.31
CA VAL A 51 10.77 -1.37 24.30
C VAL A 51 9.74 -2.51 24.38
N ALA A 52 9.47 -3.17 23.26
CA ALA A 52 8.43 -4.20 23.13
C ALA A 52 8.98 -5.60 22.78
N GLY A 53 10.29 -5.83 22.87
CA GLY A 53 10.92 -7.11 22.55
C GLY A 53 10.37 -8.28 23.36
N ASP A 54 10.09 -8.05 24.64
CA ASP A 54 9.58 -9.07 25.57
C ASP A 54 8.07 -9.34 25.40
N THR A 55 7.35 -8.52 24.61
CA THR A 55 5.90 -8.67 24.41
C THR A 55 5.54 -9.74 23.37
N GLY A 56 6.54 -10.41 22.78
CA GLY A 56 6.35 -11.38 21.70
C GLY A 56 6.27 -10.78 20.31
N MET A 57 6.65 -9.52 20.12
CA MET A 57 6.70 -8.84 18.82
C MET A 57 7.54 -9.62 17.79
N PHE A 58 8.66 -10.20 18.21
CA PHE A 58 9.55 -10.99 17.36
C PHE A 58 9.23 -12.50 17.34
N SER A 59 8.16 -12.94 18.00
CA SER A 59 7.66 -14.29 17.80
C SER A 59 7.13 -14.46 16.37
N ALA A 60 7.02 -15.71 15.89
CA ALA A 60 6.45 -15.97 14.56
C ALA A 60 5.04 -15.36 14.42
N TYR A 61 4.21 -15.47 15.46
CA TYR A 61 2.88 -14.88 15.50
C TYR A 61 2.91 -13.35 15.48
N GLY A 62 3.72 -12.73 16.34
CA GLY A 62 3.85 -11.27 16.40
C GLY A 62 4.35 -10.68 15.09
N THR A 63 5.36 -11.33 14.47
CA THR A 63 5.90 -10.91 13.17
C THR A 63 4.85 -11.01 12.06
N LEU A 64 4.08 -12.10 11.98
CA LEU A 64 3.03 -12.23 10.97
C LEU A 64 1.89 -11.23 11.17
N ASN A 65 1.51 -10.97 12.42
CA ASN A 65 0.48 -10.00 12.73
C ASN A 65 0.89 -8.58 12.33
N PHE A 66 2.12 -8.19 12.66
CA PHE A 66 2.62 -6.87 12.24
C PHE A 66 2.77 -6.77 10.73
N LEU A 67 3.20 -7.84 10.04
CA LEU A 67 3.26 -7.89 8.58
C LEU A 67 1.88 -7.76 7.94
N ASP A 68 0.85 -8.40 8.50
CA ASP A 68 -0.54 -8.29 8.03
C ASP A 68 -1.02 -6.84 8.08
N VAL A 69 -0.88 -6.18 9.24
CA VAL A 69 -1.28 -4.78 9.40
C VAL A 69 -0.49 -3.87 8.44
N SER A 70 0.83 -4.09 8.35
CA SER A 70 1.70 -3.31 7.46
C SER A 70 1.37 -3.51 5.99
N ALA A 71 1.04 -4.74 5.58
CA ALA A 71 0.65 -5.06 4.22
C ALA A 71 -0.68 -4.40 3.83
N ASN A 72 -1.67 -4.42 4.71
CA ASN A 72 -2.94 -3.73 4.48
C ASN A 72 -2.75 -2.22 4.29
N LEU A 73 -1.92 -1.58 5.12
CA LEU A 73 -1.55 -0.17 4.94
C LEU A 73 -0.74 0.05 3.67
N GLY A 74 0.17 -0.87 3.36
CA GLY A 74 1.01 -0.82 2.16
C GLY A 74 0.20 -0.88 0.86
N ILE A 75 -0.85 -1.71 0.79
CA ILE A 75 -1.76 -1.76 -0.38
C ILE A 75 -2.40 -0.40 -0.61
N ILE A 76 -2.88 0.24 0.45
CA ILE A 76 -3.47 1.58 0.37
C ILE A 76 -2.41 2.62 -0.05
N ALA A 77 -1.21 2.53 0.54
CA ALA A 77 -0.12 3.45 0.26
C ALA A 77 0.37 3.38 -1.20
N ILE A 78 0.34 2.21 -1.85
CA ILE A 78 0.66 2.07 -3.28
C ILE A 78 -0.30 2.92 -4.12
N ALA A 79 -1.59 2.80 -3.91
CA ALA A 79 -2.60 3.56 -4.64
C ALA A 79 -2.47 5.07 -4.38
N ALA A 80 -2.28 5.46 -3.11
CA ALA A 80 -2.06 6.85 -2.72
C ALA A 80 -0.77 7.41 -3.34
N ALA A 81 0.32 6.65 -3.39
CA ALA A 81 1.57 7.06 -4.01
C ALA A 81 1.41 7.31 -5.51
N MET A 82 0.70 6.43 -6.24
CA MET A 82 0.42 6.63 -7.66
C MET A 82 -0.39 7.92 -7.91
N LEU A 83 -1.37 8.20 -7.04
CA LEU A 83 -2.17 9.41 -7.14
C LEU A 83 -1.35 10.66 -6.84
N MET A 84 -0.49 10.61 -5.80
CA MET A 84 0.41 11.72 -5.45
C MET A 84 1.46 12.00 -6.53
N ILE A 85 1.96 10.99 -7.23
CA ILE A 85 2.82 11.17 -8.40
C ILE A 85 2.07 11.94 -9.49
N GLY A 86 0.77 11.71 -9.65
CA GLY A 86 -0.11 12.47 -10.54
C GLY A 86 -0.45 13.88 -10.06
N GLY A 87 0.04 14.31 -8.88
CA GLY A 87 -0.20 15.65 -8.32
C GLY A 87 -1.51 15.78 -7.56
N GLU A 88 -2.21 14.68 -7.27
CA GLU A 88 -3.53 14.68 -6.66
C GLU A 88 -3.54 13.93 -5.31
N PHE A 89 -4.57 14.20 -4.49
CA PHE A 89 -4.76 13.55 -3.18
C PHE A 89 -6.16 12.97 -3.06
N ASP A 90 -6.28 11.81 -2.40
CA ASP A 90 -7.57 11.24 -2.04
C ASP A 90 -7.64 10.95 -0.54
N LEU A 91 -8.43 11.76 0.17
CA LEU A 91 -8.69 11.60 1.59
C LEU A 91 -9.85 10.62 1.87
N SER A 92 -10.62 10.25 0.85
CA SER A 92 -11.78 9.37 1.02
C SER A 92 -11.42 7.89 1.21
N ILE A 93 -10.17 7.50 0.94
CA ILE A 93 -9.67 6.12 1.00
C ILE A 93 -9.99 5.46 2.35
N GLY A 94 -9.76 6.17 3.47
CA GLY A 94 -10.04 5.63 4.80
C GLY A 94 -11.52 5.28 5.03
N SER A 95 -12.43 6.12 4.55
CA SER A 95 -13.88 5.85 4.64
C SER A 95 -14.36 4.81 3.62
N MET A 96 -13.66 4.70 2.48
CA MET A 96 -13.92 3.69 1.46
C MET A 96 -13.74 2.28 2.00
N ILE A 97 -12.77 2.03 2.89
CA ILE A 97 -12.57 0.71 3.52
C ILE A 97 -13.84 0.26 4.25
N GLY A 98 -14.39 1.14 5.09
CA GLY A 98 -15.62 0.84 5.82
C GLY A 98 -16.83 0.68 4.89
N PHE A 99 -16.94 1.54 3.87
CA PHE A 99 -18.01 1.48 2.88
C PHE A 99 -17.94 0.20 2.04
N ALA A 100 -16.77 -0.16 1.54
CA ALA A 100 -16.56 -1.42 0.82
C ALA A 100 -16.88 -2.64 1.71
N GLY A 101 -16.53 -2.57 2.99
CA GLY A 101 -16.86 -3.62 3.96
C GLY A 101 -18.37 -3.87 4.07
N ILE A 102 -19.20 -2.82 4.14
CA ILE A 102 -20.65 -3.00 4.16
C ILE A 102 -21.22 -3.41 2.80
N CYS A 103 -20.60 -2.99 1.70
CA CYS A 103 -20.96 -3.46 0.36
C CYS A 103 -20.70 -4.96 0.16
N ILE A 104 -19.80 -5.56 0.93
CA ILE A 104 -19.63 -7.02 0.96
C ILE A 104 -20.59 -7.65 1.98
N ALA A 105 -20.58 -7.16 3.22
CA ALA A 105 -21.24 -7.82 4.33
C ALA A 105 -22.76 -7.81 4.23
N ILE A 106 -23.37 -6.68 3.84
CA ILE A 106 -24.83 -6.57 3.76
C ILE A 106 -25.41 -7.50 2.68
N PRO A 107 -24.94 -7.47 1.41
CA PRO A 107 -25.46 -8.37 0.41
C PRO A 107 -25.23 -9.85 0.75
N ALA A 108 -24.05 -10.20 1.27
CA ALA A 108 -23.74 -11.59 1.61
C ALA A 108 -24.62 -12.13 2.77
N ILE A 109 -24.84 -11.32 3.82
CA ILE A 109 -25.52 -11.80 5.04
C ILE A 109 -27.03 -11.59 4.98
N TYR A 110 -27.48 -10.41 4.52
CA TYR A 110 -28.90 -10.05 4.58
C TYR A 110 -29.67 -10.36 3.29
N TRP A 111 -29.01 -10.37 2.12
CA TRP A 111 -29.64 -10.66 0.83
C TRP A 111 -29.31 -12.04 0.31
N GLY A 112 -28.44 -12.81 1.00
CA GLY A 112 -28.07 -14.16 0.61
C GLY A 112 -27.24 -14.24 -0.67
N TRP A 113 -26.56 -13.16 -1.03
CA TRP A 113 -25.71 -13.17 -2.22
C TRP A 113 -24.48 -14.05 -2.01
N PRO A 114 -24.00 -14.74 -3.05
CA PRO A 114 -22.70 -15.41 -3.00
C PRO A 114 -21.59 -14.39 -2.69
N LEU A 115 -20.59 -14.81 -1.92
CA LEU A 115 -19.51 -13.91 -1.49
C LEU A 115 -18.78 -13.25 -2.67
N TRP A 116 -18.54 -14.01 -3.76
CA TRP A 116 -17.89 -13.46 -4.95
C TRP A 116 -18.69 -12.29 -5.58
N MET A 117 -20.02 -12.41 -5.62
CA MET A 117 -20.88 -11.36 -6.16
C MET A 117 -20.86 -10.11 -5.29
N SER A 118 -20.82 -10.26 -3.97
CA SER A 118 -20.71 -9.17 -3.01
C SER A 118 -19.34 -8.47 -3.13
N ILE A 119 -18.26 -9.22 -3.36
CA ILE A 119 -16.93 -8.65 -3.61
C ILE A 119 -16.91 -7.84 -4.92
N VAL A 120 -17.46 -8.40 -6.01
CA VAL A 120 -17.56 -7.68 -7.30
C VAL A 120 -18.38 -6.40 -7.14
N PHE A 121 -19.46 -6.46 -6.40
CA PHE A 121 -20.30 -5.28 -6.10
C PHE A 121 -19.49 -4.20 -5.34
N ALA A 122 -18.72 -4.59 -4.32
CA ALA A 122 -17.89 -3.65 -3.58
C ALA A 122 -16.81 -3.00 -4.47
N PHE A 123 -16.17 -3.77 -5.36
CA PHE A 123 -15.24 -3.24 -6.35
C PHE A 123 -15.93 -2.28 -7.33
N ALA A 124 -17.10 -2.63 -7.84
CA ALA A 124 -17.86 -1.75 -8.73
C ALA A 124 -18.21 -0.43 -8.05
N MET A 125 -18.64 -0.46 -6.79
CA MET A 125 -18.92 0.75 -6.00
C MET A 125 -17.68 1.58 -5.76
N ALA A 126 -16.54 0.95 -5.46
CA ALA A 126 -15.27 1.66 -5.27
C ALA A 126 -14.81 2.37 -6.56
N VAL A 127 -14.89 1.70 -7.70
CA VAL A 127 -14.57 2.29 -9.03
C VAL A 127 -15.53 3.44 -9.35
N LEU A 128 -16.81 3.27 -9.11
CA LEU A 128 -17.83 4.30 -9.37
C LEU A 128 -17.59 5.56 -8.52
N ILE A 129 -17.26 5.40 -7.25
CA ILE A 129 -16.97 6.52 -6.35
C ILE A 129 -15.66 7.21 -6.74
N GLY A 130 -14.61 6.44 -7.04
CA GLY A 130 -13.34 7.00 -7.53
C GLY A 130 -13.52 7.75 -8.85
N TYR A 131 -14.30 7.21 -9.79
CA TYR A 131 -14.65 7.88 -11.04
C TYR A 131 -15.43 9.18 -10.81
N PHE A 132 -16.37 9.16 -9.88
CA PHE A 132 -17.15 10.35 -9.51
C PHE A 132 -16.25 11.44 -8.90
N ASN A 133 -15.34 11.09 -7.98
CA ASN A 133 -14.35 12.01 -7.44
C ASN A 133 -13.49 12.64 -8.56
N GLY A 134 -12.98 11.80 -9.46
CA GLY A 134 -12.16 12.24 -10.58
C GLY A 134 -12.91 13.20 -11.53
N ILE A 135 -14.16 12.90 -11.88
CA ILE A 135 -14.99 13.79 -12.71
C ILE A 135 -15.22 15.14 -12.01
N LEU A 136 -15.52 15.12 -10.71
CA LEU A 136 -15.72 16.36 -9.96
C LEU A 136 -14.46 17.23 -10.01
N VAL A 137 -13.29 16.67 -9.71
CA VAL A 137 -12.02 17.40 -9.77
C VAL A 137 -11.79 18.00 -11.15
N VAL A 138 -11.89 17.17 -12.20
CA VAL A 138 -11.57 17.60 -13.57
C VAL A 138 -12.58 18.63 -14.12
N ARG A 139 -13.88 18.46 -13.85
CA ARG A 139 -14.92 19.35 -14.40
C ARG A 139 -15.10 20.64 -13.62
N THR A 140 -14.89 20.62 -12.30
CA THR A 140 -15.09 21.80 -11.46
C THR A 140 -13.81 22.60 -11.27
N GLY A 141 -12.64 22.00 -11.50
CA GLY A 141 -11.33 22.61 -11.18
C GLY A 141 -11.07 22.76 -9.68
N LEU A 142 -11.91 22.16 -8.84
CA LEU A 142 -11.70 22.16 -7.40
C LEU A 142 -10.48 21.29 -7.03
N PRO A 143 -9.68 21.70 -6.04
CA PRO A 143 -8.60 20.87 -5.53
C PRO A 143 -9.11 19.50 -5.08
N SER A 144 -8.39 18.43 -5.44
CA SER A 144 -8.79 17.05 -5.14
C SER A 144 -9.01 16.79 -3.66
N PHE A 145 -8.20 17.43 -2.79
CA PHE A 145 -8.36 17.25 -1.35
C PHE A 145 -9.73 17.77 -0.84
N ILE A 146 -10.30 18.82 -1.45
CA ILE A 146 -11.63 19.35 -1.06
C ILE A 146 -12.72 18.36 -1.47
N VAL A 147 -12.67 17.87 -2.71
CA VAL A 147 -13.64 16.91 -3.24
C VAL A 147 -13.60 15.60 -2.44
N THR A 148 -12.41 15.08 -2.21
CA THR A 148 -12.24 13.80 -1.51
C THR A 148 -12.48 13.90 0.00
N LEU A 149 -12.25 15.08 0.60
CA LEU A 149 -12.65 15.34 2.00
C LEU A 149 -14.18 15.31 2.15
N ALA A 150 -14.91 15.94 1.22
CA ALA A 150 -16.37 15.87 1.22
C ALA A 150 -16.85 14.42 1.05
N MET A 151 -16.24 13.67 0.11
CA MET A 151 -16.54 12.25 -0.10
C MET A 151 -16.23 11.39 1.12
N LEU A 152 -15.15 11.68 1.87
CA LEU A 152 -14.82 11.02 3.13
C LEU A 152 -16.00 11.09 4.11
N PHE A 153 -16.57 12.28 4.32
CA PHE A 153 -17.69 12.45 5.23
C PHE A 153 -18.98 11.80 4.70
N ILE A 154 -19.23 11.89 3.38
CA ILE A 154 -20.37 11.23 2.74
C ILE A 154 -20.29 9.73 2.94
N LEU A 155 -19.15 9.10 2.63
CA LEU A 155 -18.97 7.65 2.77
C LEU A 155 -19.06 7.20 4.22
N ARG A 156 -18.46 7.97 5.15
CA ARG A 156 -18.54 7.66 6.58
C ARG A 156 -19.97 7.73 7.10
N GLY A 157 -20.70 8.77 6.74
CA GLY A 157 -22.10 8.92 7.09
C GLY A 157 -22.98 7.85 6.44
N ALA A 158 -22.78 7.59 5.15
CA ALA A 158 -23.51 6.55 4.41
C ALA A 158 -23.27 5.16 4.99
N THR A 159 -22.01 4.83 5.34
CA THR A 159 -21.68 3.55 5.98
C THR A 159 -22.50 3.33 7.25
N LEU A 160 -22.52 4.32 8.15
CA LEU A 160 -23.27 4.23 9.41
C LEU A 160 -24.79 4.20 9.18
N ALA A 161 -25.29 5.09 8.32
CA ALA A 161 -26.72 5.21 8.04
C ALA A 161 -27.28 3.94 7.38
N ILE A 162 -26.63 3.46 6.30
CA ILE A 162 -27.06 2.26 5.57
C ILE A 162 -27.00 1.03 6.48
N THR A 163 -25.91 0.88 7.23
CA THR A 163 -25.78 -0.25 8.17
C THR A 163 -26.90 -0.23 9.19
N ARG A 164 -27.17 0.91 9.81
CA ARG A 164 -28.20 1.03 10.83
C ARG A 164 -29.61 0.86 10.27
N LEU A 165 -29.89 1.40 9.09
CA LEU A 165 -31.20 1.27 8.45
C LEU A 165 -31.53 -0.17 8.07
N ILE A 166 -30.54 -0.93 7.58
CA ILE A 166 -30.77 -2.31 7.12
C ILE A 166 -30.70 -3.30 8.27
N THR A 167 -29.73 -3.11 9.20
CA THR A 167 -29.41 -4.13 10.20
C THR A 167 -29.91 -3.79 11.61
N GLY A 168 -30.34 -2.55 11.85
CA GLY A 168 -30.66 -2.02 13.17
C GLY A 168 -29.43 -1.80 14.07
N ARG A 169 -28.24 -2.07 13.58
CA ARG A 169 -26.95 -2.03 14.31
C ARG A 169 -25.93 -1.16 13.60
N THR A 170 -24.80 -0.87 14.25
CA THR A 170 -23.69 -0.14 13.67
C THR A 170 -22.58 -1.06 13.12
N GLN A 171 -22.70 -2.36 13.33
CA GLN A 171 -21.79 -3.39 12.86
C GLN A 171 -22.58 -4.54 12.24
N VAL A 172 -21.98 -5.20 11.25
CA VAL A 172 -22.54 -6.37 10.57
C VAL A 172 -21.80 -7.62 11.05
N PRO A 173 -22.36 -8.39 11.99
CA PRO A 173 -21.76 -9.63 12.46
C PRO A 173 -22.03 -10.78 11.47
N GLY A 174 -21.26 -11.87 11.56
CA GLY A 174 -21.57 -13.14 10.88
C GLY A 174 -20.81 -13.40 9.58
N LEU A 175 -20.08 -12.43 9.04
CA LEU A 175 -19.31 -12.62 7.81
C LEU A 175 -18.28 -13.76 7.94
N ARG A 176 -17.70 -13.96 9.12
CA ARG A 176 -16.70 -15.00 9.38
C ARG A 176 -17.24 -16.42 9.09
N VAL A 177 -18.47 -16.68 9.44
CA VAL A 177 -19.10 -18.01 9.23
C VAL A 177 -19.27 -18.30 7.73
N LEU A 178 -19.58 -17.28 6.93
CA LEU A 178 -19.68 -17.41 5.47
C LEU A 178 -18.30 -17.66 4.83
N ILE A 179 -17.27 -17.00 5.34
CA ILE A 179 -15.90 -17.11 4.84
C ILE A 179 -15.34 -18.54 5.02
N GLU A 180 -15.66 -19.22 6.12
CA GLU A 180 -15.14 -20.55 6.42
C GLU A 180 -15.53 -21.62 5.38
N ASN A 181 -16.65 -21.42 4.67
CA ASN A 181 -17.20 -22.39 3.73
C ASN A 181 -17.13 -21.96 2.26
N ASP A 182 -16.58 -20.76 1.96
CA ASP A 182 -16.57 -20.21 0.61
C ASP A 182 -15.18 -20.34 -0.03
N PRO A 183 -15.04 -20.95 -1.24
CA PRO A 183 -13.75 -21.10 -1.92
C PRO A 183 -13.03 -19.78 -2.22
N ILE A 184 -13.78 -18.70 -2.43
CA ILE A 184 -13.20 -17.37 -2.70
C ILE A 184 -12.52 -16.78 -1.46
N ALA A 185 -12.97 -17.16 -0.28
CA ALA A 185 -12.34 -16.78 0.96
C ALA A 185 -10.87 -17.25 1.05
N TRP A 186 -10.51 -18.33 0.37
CA TRP A 186 -9.12 -18.80 0.33
C TRP A 186 -8.18 -17.77 -0.31
N VAL A 187 -8.67 -16.99 -1.25
CA VAL A 187 -7.88 -15.98 -1.95
C VAL A 187 -7.68 -14.71 -1.12
N PHE A 188 -8.68 -14.35 -0.29
CA PHE A 188 -8.70 -13.05 0.39
C PHE A 188 -8.62 -13.13 1.91
N ALA A 189 -8.97 -14.26 2.52
CA ALA A 189 -9.13 -14.36 3.97
C ALA A 189 -8.48 -15.58 4.61
N THR A 190 -7.89 -16.48 3.84
CA THR A 190 -7.27 -17.69 4.39
C THR A 190 -5.76 -17.62 4.34
N ASP A 191 -5.12 -17.86 5.47
CA ASP A 191 -3.66 -17.92 5.55
C ASP A 191 -3.10 -18.99 4.61
N THR A 192 -2.00 -18.64 3.96
CA THR A 192 -1.28 -19.51 3.03
C THR A 192 -0.13 -20.23 3.72
N PHE A 193 0.37 -21.30 3.09
CA PHE A 193 1.47 -22.12 3.64
C PHE A 193 1.19 -22.75 5.01
N LYS A 194 -0.07 -23.03 5.34
CA LYS A 194 -0.45 -23.68 6.61
C LYS A 194 0.31 -24.98 6.89
N TRP A 195 0.57 -25.77 5.86
CA TRP A 195 1.34 -27.00 5.97
C TRP A 195 2.73 -26.79 6.55
N PHE A 196 3.42 -25.72 6.15
CA PHE A 196 4.75 -25.36 6.62
C PHE A 196 4.73 -24.96 8.10
N PHE A 197 3.75 -24.13 8.50
CA PHE A 197 3.61 -23.73 9.90
C PHE A 197 3.19 -24.89 10.80
N ASN A 198 2.36 -25.80 10.31
CA ASN A 198 2.03 -27.04 11.03
C ASN A 198 3.26 -27.93 11.22
N TRP A 199 4.12 -28.02 10.21
CA TRP A 199 5.39 -28.73 10.31
C TRP A 199 6.33 -28.07 11.33
N LEU A 200 6.49 -26.74 11.34
CA LEU A 200 7.25 -26.01 12.36
C LEU A 200 6.67 -26.22 13.77
N GLY A 201 5.36 -26.25 13.90
CA GLY A 201 4.67 -26.55 15.15
C GLY A 201 4.94 -27.96 15.66
N SER A 202 4.92 -28.97 14.77
CA SER A 202 5.25 -30.35 15.13
C SER A 202 6.68 -30.49 15.64
N MET A 203 7.60 -29.67 15.14
CA MET A 203 8.98 -29.59 15.62
C MET A 203 9.14 -28.70 16.88
N LYS A 204 8.07 -28.10 17.40
CA LYS A 204 8.09 -27.18 18.55
C LYS A 204 9.00 -25.95 18.33
N LEU A 205 9.22 -25.55 17.06
CA LEU A 205 10.02 -24.38 16.71
C LEU A 205 9.25 -23.07 16.84
N ILE A 206 7.91 -23.13 16.89
CA ILE A 206 7.03 -21.98 17.08
C ILE A 206 6.06 -22.26 18.24
N ALA A 207 5.53 -21.18 18.82
CA ALA A 207 4.58 -21.25 19.93
C ALA A 207 3.30 -21.98 19.52
N LEU A 208 2.82 -22.85 20.39
CA LEU A 208 1.58 -23.62 20.22
C LEU A 208 0.47 -23.03 21.10
N ARG A 209 -0.76 -23.20 20.65
CA ARG A 209 -1.97 -22.96 21.45
C ARG A 209 -2.18 -24.10 22.44
N THR A 210 -3.14 -23.94 23.33
CA THR A 210 -3.53 -24.97 24.32
C THR A 210 -4.08 -26.24 23.68
N ASP A 211 -4.58 -26.16 22.46
CA ASP A 211 -5.08 -27.28 21.67
C ASP A 211 -3.97 -28.00 20.86
N GLY A 212 -2.72 -27.57 20.99
CA GLY A 212 -1.56 -28.14 20.28
C GLY A 212 -1.37 -27.62 18.86
N THR A 213 -2.24 -26.74 18.37
CA THR A 213 -2.09 -26.11 17.05
C THR A 213 -1.10 -24.95 17.10
N PRO A 214 -0.38 -24.64 15.99
CA PRO A 214 0.49 -23.47 15.94
C PRO A 214 -0.26 -22.18 16.20
N LEU A 215 0.32 -21.28 16.99
CA LEU A 215 -0.23 -19.94 17.18
C LEU A 215 -0.17 -19.12 15.89
N ALA A 216 0.92 -19.29 15.14
CA ALA A 216 1.11 -18.74 13.79
C ALA A 216 0.60 -19.76 12.77
N THR A 217 -0.51 -19.48 12.08
CA THR A 217 -1.23 -20.42 11.23
C THR A 217 -0.79 -20.41 9.77
N GLY A 218 -0.08 -19.36 9.33
CA GLY A 218 0.36 -19.20 7.95
C GLY A 218 0.70 -17.75 7.62
N ILE A 219 1.05 -17.48 6.38
CA ILE A 219 1.26 -16.13 5.89
C ILE A 219 -0.09 -15.51 5.54
N PRO A 220 -0.43 -14.34 6.12
CA PRO A 220 -1.67 -13.63 5.80
C PRO A 220 -1.77 -13.30 4.31
N PRO A 221 -2.95 -13.45 3.68
CA PRO A 221 -3.13 -13.17 2.25
C PRO A 221 -2.86 -11.71 1.88
N SER A 222 -3.06 -10.78 2.80
CA SER A 222 -2.72 -9.36 2.64
C SER A 222 -1.26 -9.15 2.25
N VAL A 223 -0.31 -9.91 2.84
CA VAL A 223 1.13 -9.82 2.53
C VAL A 223 1.38 -10.25 1.09
N ILE A 224 0.74 -11.32 0.63
CA ILE A 224 0.88 -11.80 -0.74
C ILE A 224 0.30 -10.77 -1.72
N TRP A 225 -0.89 -10.27 -1.44
CA TRP A 225 -1.52 -9.23 -2.25
C TRP A 225 -0.69 -7.95 -2.29
N PHE A 226 -0.11 -7.54 -1.16
CA PHE A 226 0.79 -6.39 -1.11
C PHE A 226 1.98 -6.54 -2.06
N VAL A 227 2.64 -7.70 -2.04
CA VAL A 227 3.78 -7.98 -2.95
C VAL A 227 3.34 -7.96 -4.41
N ILE A 228 2.24 -8.66 -4.73
CA ILE A 228 1.70 -8.72 -6.10
C ILE A 228 1.35 -7.30 -6.60
N LEU A 229 0.63 -6.53 -5.79
CA LEU A 229 0.21 -5.18 -6.16
C LEU A 229 1.39 -4.21 -6.26
N THR A 230 2.42 -4.36 -5.41
CA THR A 230 3.67 -3.57 -5.51
C THR A 230 4.37 -3.83 -6.84
N ILE A 231 4.54 -5.09 -7.22
CA ILE A 231 5.16 -5.47 -8.49
C ILE A 231 4.32 -4.93 -9.67
N PHE A 232 3.01 -5.10 -9.60
CA PHE A 232 2.09 -4.66 -10.65
C PHE A 232 2.08 -3.12 -10.81
N ALA A 233 2.00 -2.37 -9.71
CA ALA A 233 2.05 -0.91 -9.72
C ALA A 233 3.39 -0.39 -10.23
N THR A 234 4.49 -0.99 -9.80
CA THR A 234 5.83 -0.65 -10.30
C THR A 234 5.94 -0.91 -11.81
N TRP A 235 5.40 -2.04 -12.28
CA TRP A 235 5.37 -2.35 -13.71
C TRP A 235 4.52 -1.34 -14.49
N ILE A 236 3.33 -0.98 -13.98
CA ILE A 236 2.48 0.06 -14.61
C ILE A 236 3.26 1.37 -14.72
N LEU A 237 3.84 1.86 -13.62
CA LEU A 237 4.52 3.15 -13.58
C LEU A 237 5.75 3.19 -14.49
N MET A 238 6.56 2.11 -14.49
CA MET A 238 7.86 2.13 -15.16
C MET A 238 7.85 1.59 -16.58
N LYS A 239 6.81 0.84 -16.98
CA LYS A 239 6.82 0.09 -18.26
C LYS A 239 5.59 0.33 -19.12
N THR A 240 4.61 1.15 -18.70
CA THR A 240 3.39 1.37 -19.47
C THR A 240 3.21 2.84 -19.86
N ARG A 241 2.35 3.07 -20.87
CA ARG A 241 1.93 4.44 -21.27
C ARG A 241 1.17 5.14 -20.15
N TYR A 242 0.46 4.40 -19.30
CA TYR A 242 -0.24 4.94 -18.14
C TYR A 242 0.74 5.58 -17.13
N GLY A 243 1.87 4.93 -16.87
CA GLY A 243 2.90 5.50 -16.00
C GLY A 243 3.42 6.84 -16.52
N ASN A 244 3.68 6.93 -17.83
CA ASN A 244 4.10 8.20 -18.44
C ASN A 244 3.03 9.29 -18.31
N TRP A 245 1.74 8.95 -18.42
CA TRP A 245 0.66 9.91 -18.23
C TRP A 245 0.54 10.37 -16.78
N ILE A 246 0.73 9.47 -15.81
CA ILE A 246 0.74 9.81 -14.38
C ILE A 246 1.89 10.79 -14.09
N PHE A 247 3.10 10.51 -14.57
CA PHE A 247 4.25 11.44 -14.40
C PHE A 247 4.01 12.78 -15.10
N ALA A 248 3.43 12.76 -16.29
CA ALA A 248 3.15 13.98 -17.05
C ALA A 248 2.06 14.85 -16.39
N SER A 249 1.06 14.25 -15.73
CA SER A 249 0.01 14.99 -15.03
C SER A 249 0.48 15.65 -13.75
N GLY A 250 1.47 15.06 -13.07
CA GLY A 250 2.03 15.58 -11.82
C GLY A 250 3.19 16.56 -12.00
N GLY A 251 3.68 16.74 -13.24
CA GLY A 251 4.69 17.75 -13.55
C GLY A 251 4.18 19.17 -13.38
N ASP A 252 5.11 20.12 -13.10
CA ASP A 252 4.77 21.54 -13.00
C ASP A 252 4.04 22.00 -14.26
N LYS A 253 2.86 22.57 -14.08
CA LYS A 253 2.15 23.30 -15.13
C LYS A 253 2.87 24.63 -15.30
N VAL A 254 3.90 24.66 -16.17
CA VAL A 254 4.57 25.90 -16.60
C VAL A 254 3.63 26.72 -17.45
#